data_2cc1e0ca22f2994c03672eabdd2d4e01
#
_entry.id   2cc1e0ca22f2994c03672eabdd2d4e01
#
_cell.length_a   1.000
_cell.length_b   1.000
_cell.length_c   1.000
_cell.angle_alpha   90.00
_cell.angle_beta   90.00
_cell.angle_gamma   90.00
#
_symmetry.space_group_name_H-M   'P 1'
#
loop_
_entity.id
_entity.type
_entity.pdbx_description
1 polymer ?
#
loop_
_entity_poly.entity_id
_entity_poly.type
_entity_poly.pdbx_seq_one_letter_code
_entity_poly.pdbx_strand_id
1 'polypeptide(L)'
;MPATIRFVVTAGPLDGRGHLGRALSLAEARWAGGTALELELLEGTLTDGERARADACGLREVGGGTPTLPGSVTVVDVPEPKAVAVRFDPSLLAVFDDREVFRGSAALVIQPSQAAWHGPGEAGAVLAGYAYVPVSAAVRGLRSTVDRGFPDRGRPRLLVCFGGSDPARVTGRLAPALSAIDAEIDVVVGASYAGPTDDWPVPVRRDPPDLVERLATADLALLAAGTMKFEAACLGRPMLLVAVADDQLPVGPAFAATGAARYLGDGRTMDPAAVAAAVTALLADGAARSELGASAARVVDGDGADRIATAVQRLVQPAARS
;
A
#
# COMPACT_ATOMS: atom_id res chain seq x y z
N MET A 1 12.80 -16.43 -25.76
CA MET A 1 13.28 -16.52 -24.36
C MET A 1 12.14 -16.10 -23.46
N PRO A 2 12.02 -16.61 -22.23
CA PRO A 2 11.02 -16.12 -21.28
C PRO A 2 11.24 -14.63 -21.05
N ALA A 3 10.15 -13.89 -20.82
CA ALA A 3 10.21 -12.47 -20.51
C ALA A 3 10.87 -12.26 -19.14
N THR A 4 11.68 -11.21 -19.00
CA THR A 4 12.20 -10.79 -17.70
C THR A 4 11.55 -9.48 -17.31
N ILE A 5 11.01 -9.39 -16.09
CA ILE A 5 10.47 -8.18 -15.49
C ILE A 5 11.38 -7.79 -14.33
N ARG A 6 11.94 -6.60 -14.38
CA ARG A 6 12.78 -6.07 -13.31
C ARG A 6 12.05 -4.96 -12.57
N PHE A 7 11.88 -5.11 -11.28
CA PHE A 7 11.40 -4.07 -10.38
C PHE A 7 12.59 -3.29 -9.82
N VAL A 8 12.55 -1.97 -9.92
CA VAL A 8 13.56 -1.06 -9.36
C VAL A 8 12.88 -0.17 -8.34
N VAL A 9 13.22 -0.34 -7.07
CA VAL A 9 12.53 0.30 -5.95
C VAL A 9 13.50 0.79 -4.87
N THR A 10 12.99 1.62 -3.95
CA THR A 10 13.66 1.97 -2.70
C THR A 10 12.92 1.34 -1.50
N ALA A 11 13.67 1.10 -0.42
CA ALA A 11 13.14 0.64 0.87
C ALA A 11 13.93 1.29 2.03
N GLY A 12 14.40 2.51 1.80
CA GLY A 12 15.17 3.29 2.76
C GLY A 12 14.31 3.82 3.92
N PRO A 13 14.96 4.28 5.00
CA PRO A 13 14.25 4.77 6.19
C PRO A 13 13.44 6.04 5.92
N LEU A 14 13.80 6.83 4.93
CA LEU A 14 13.10 8.07 4.55
C LEU A 14 11.89 7.79 3.64
N ASP A 15 12.02 6.85 2.71
CA ASP A 15 10.98 6.52 1.72
C ASP A 15 9.94 5.54 2.29
N GLY A 16 10.28 4.89 3.41
CA GLY A 16 9.46 3.84 3.98
C GLY A 16 9.49 2.57 3.15
N ARG A 17 8.52 1.68 3.39
CA ARG A 17 8.46 0.36 2.76
C ARG A 17 7.36 0.23 1.71
N GLY A 18 6.66 1.32 1.39
CA GLY A 18 5.51 1.33 0.48
C GLY A 18 5.86 0.88 -0.94
N HIS A 19 6.96 1.39 -1.50
CA HIS A 19 7.45 1.04 -2.84
C HIS A 19 7.80 -0.44 -2.94
N LEU A 20 8.57 -0.96 -1.97
CA LEU A 20 8.91 -2.38 -1.90
C LEU A 20 7.66 -3.25 -1.71
N GLY A 21 6.75 -2.86 -0.82
CA GLY A 21 5.48 -3.57 -0.60
C GLY A 21 4.64 -3.69 -1.87
N ARG A 22 4.60 -2.64 -2.70
CA ARG A 22 3.93 -2.67 -4.01
C ARG A 22 4.64 -3.60 -5.00
N ALA A 23 5.96 -3.55 -5.07
CA ALA A 23 6.75 -4.43 -5.94
C ALA A 23 6.55 -5.91 -5.57
N LEU A 24 6.59 -6.25 -4.29
CA LEU A 24 6.30 -7.60 -3.80
C LEU A 24 4.88 -8.03 -4.16
N SER A 25 3.88 -7.16 -3.93
CA SER A 25 2.48 -7.45 -4.28
C SER A 25 2.27 -7.64 -5.78
N LEU A 26 3.03 -6.91 -6.62
CA LEU A 26 3.00 -7.07 -8.06
C LEU A 26 3.75 -8.34 -8.50
N ALA A 27 4.87 -8.70 -7.84
CA ALA A 27 5.55 -9.95 -8.09
C ALA A 27 4.69 -11.19 -7.79
N GLU A 28 3.80 -11.09 -6.81
CA GLU A 28 2.80 -12.11 -6.44
C GLU A 28 1.61 -12.19 -7.42
N ALA A 29 1.57 -11.37 -8.48
CA ALA A 29 0.51 -11.41 -9.49
C ALA A 29 0.62 -12.63 -10.40
N ARG A 30 -0.43 -12.86 -11.19
CA ARG A 30 -0.47 -13.95 -12.19
C ARG A 30 0.33 -13.57 -13.44
N TRP A 31 1.61 -13.86 -13.44
CA TRP A 31 2.48 -13.69 -14.61
C TRP A 31 2.34 -14.86 -15.59
N ALA A 32 2.48 -14.60 -16.89
CA ALA A 32 2.51 -15.66 -17.89
C ALA A 32 3.66 -16.65 -17.61
N GLY A 33 3.46 -17.91 -17.89
CA GLY A 33 4.41 -18.97 -17.56
C GLY A 33 5.82 -18.69 -18.10
N GLY A 34 6.83 -18.92 -17.26
CA GLY A 34 8.23 -18.70 -17.59
C GLY A 34 8.72 -17.26 -17.46
N THR A 35 7.89 -16.31 -17.02
CA THR A 35 8.36 -14.95 -16.70
C THR A 35 9.35 -14.98 -15.55
N ALA A 36 10.56 -14.45 -15.77
CA ALA A 36 11.55 -14.25 -14.72
C ALA A 36 11.31 -12.92 -14.01
N LEU A 37 11.35 -12.91 -12.67
CA LEU A 37 11.15 -11.71 -11.87
C LEU A 37 12.45 -11.34 -11.16
N GLU A 38 12.85 -10.06 -11.29
CA GLU A 38 14.07 -9.52 -10.67
C GLU A 38 13.72 -8.29 -9.83
N LEU A 39 14.44 -8.12 -8.72
CA LEU A 39 14.33 -6.98 -7.81
C LEU A 39 15.67 -6.28 -7.67
N GLU A 40 15.75 -5.02 -8.04
CA GLU A 40 16.88 -4.13 -7.76
C GLU A 40 16.48 -3.15 -6.65
N LEU A 41 17.12 -3.27 -5.48
CA LEU A 41 16.97 -2.31 -4.40
C LEU A 41 18.01 -1.20 -4.59
N LEU A 42 17.56 0.04 -4.73
CA LEU A 42 18.46 1.20 -4.79
C LEU A 42 18.93 1.59 -3.39
N GLU A 43 18.09 1.37 -2.39
CA GLU A 43 18.37 1.63 -0.99
C GLU A 43 17.61 0.65 -0.11
N GLY A 44 18.19 0.30 1.05
CA GLY A 44 17.61 -0.59 2.04
C GLY A 44 17.93 -2.06 1.78
N THR A 45 17.30 -2.93 2.58
CA THR A 45 17.43 -4.39 2.52
C THR A 45 16.08 -5.03 2.79
N LEU A 46 15.90 -6.28 2.37
CA LEU A 46 14.71 -7.06 2.69
C LEU A 46 14.74 -7.48 4.17
N THR A 47 13.62 -7.37 4.86
CA THR A 47 13.37 -8.08 6.12
C THR A 47 13.19 -9.58 5.85
N ASP A 48 13.24 -10.42 6.89
CA ASP A 48 13.03 -11.86 6.74
C ASP A 48 11.65 -12.18 6.14
N GLY A 49 10.60 -11.47 6.56
CA GLY A 49 9.25 -11.63 6.01
C GLY A 49 9.13 -11.24 4.54
N GLU A 50 9.79 -10.15 4.12
CA GLU A 50 9.81 -9.72 2.73
C GLU A 50 10.63 -10.66 1.85
N ARG A 51 11.74 -11.19 2.37
CA ARG A 51 12.55 -12.20 1.70
C ARG A 51 11.75 -13.48 1.49
N ALA A 52 11.03 -13.96 2.50
CA ALA A 52 10.15 -15.11 2.38
C ALA A 52 9.06 -14.91 1.31
N ARG A 53 8.48 -13.70 1.21
CA ARG A 53 7.51 -13.36 0.14
C ARG A 53 8.17 -13.35 -1.24
N ALA A 54 9.35 -12.76 -1.36
CA ALA A 54 10.11 -12.73 -2.62
C ALA A 54 10.44 -14.16 -3.10
N ASP A 55 10.95 -15.00 -2.21
CA ASP A 55 11.27 -16.39 -2.51
C ASP A 55 10.04 -17.21 -2.93
N ALA A 56 8.90 -16.99 -2.25
CA ALA A 56 7.65 -17.69 -2.55
C ALA A 56 7.10 -17.40 -3.95
N CYS A 57 7.33 -16.19 -4.50
CA CYS A 57 6.92 -15.84 -5.87
C CYS A 57 8.06 -15.90 -6.90
N GLY A 58 9.25 -16.39 -6.50
CA GLY A 58 10.40 -16.53 -7.39
C GLY A 58 11.04 -15.19 -7.79
N LEU A 59 10.85 -14.14 -7.00
CA LEU A 59 11.45 -12.82 -7.20
C LEU A 59 12.91 -12.84 -6.74
N ARG A 60 13.84 -12.69 -7.67
CA ARG A 60 15.27 -12.75 -7.41
C ARG A 60 15.87 -11.36 -7.20
N GLU A 61 16.48 -11.12 -6.05
CA GLU A 61 17.25 -9.90 -5.80
C GLU A 61 18.50 -9.86 -6.70
N VAL A 62 18.73 -8.71 -7.35
CA VAL A 62 19.90 -8.45 -8.20
C VAL A 62 20.63 -7.21 -7.73
N GLY A 63 21.96 -7.22 -7.83
CA GLY A 63 22.80 -6.07 -7.43
C GLY A 63 22.61 -4.87 -8.34
N GLY A 64 22.79 -3.68 -7.80
CA GLY A 64 22.84 -2.44 -8.57
C GLY A 64 23.95 -2.53 -9.64
N GLY A 65 23.61 -2.15 -10.87
CA GLY A 65 24.54 -2.25 -12.02
C GLY A 65 24.49 -3.61 -12.74
N THR A 66 23.70 -4.58 -12.30
CA THR A 66 23.44 -5.79 -13.08
C THR A 66 22.81 -5.40 -14.42
N PRO A 67 23.41 -5.77 -15.58
CA PRO A 67 22.86 -5.42 -16.87
C PRO A 67 21.42 -5.91 -17.04
N THR A 68 20.58 -5.07 -17.62
CA THR A 68 19.23 -5.49 -18.00
C THR A 68 19.32 -6.34 -19.27
N LEU A 69 18.70 -7.50 -19.27
CA LEU A 69 18.68 -8.37 -20.44
C LEU A 69 17.89 -7.70 -21.58
N PRO A 70 18.34 -7.84 -22.86
CA PRO A 70 17.58 -7.32 -23.99
C PRO A 70 16.12 -7.83 -23.99
N GLY A 71 15.18 -6.93 -24.19
CA GLY A 71 13.75 -7.24 -24.19
C GLY A 71 13.12 -7.40 -22.80
N SER A 72 13.86 -7.11 -21.72
CA SER A 72 13.28 -7.03 -20.37
C SER A 72 12.47 -5.77 -20.18
N VAL A 73 11.34 -5.86 -19.49
CA VAL A 73 10.60 -4.68 -19.03
C VAL A 73 11.09 -4.29 -17.65
N THR A 74 11.30 -3.00 -17.44
CA THR A 74 11.63 -2.42 -16.13
C THR A 74 10.42 -1.71 -15.56
N VAL A 75 10.09 -2.01 -14.30
CA VAL A 75 9.06 -1.34 -13.51
C VAL A 75 9.77 -0.52 -12.44
N VAL A 76 9.68 0.81 -12.53
CA VAL A 76 10.30 1.75 -11.59
C VAL A 76 9.25 2.26 -10.62
N ASP A 77 9.51 2.12 -9.32
CA ASP A 77 8.66 2.61 -8.24
C ASP A 77 9.53 3.24 -7.14
N VAL A 78 9.80 4.53 -7.29
CA VAL A 78 10.66 5.32 -6.41
C VAL A 78 10.10 6.75 -6.29
N PRO A 79 10.46 7.51 -5.23
CA PRO A 79 9.94 8.87 -5.03
C PRO A 79 10.24 9.84 -6.17
N GLU A 80 11.42 9.69 -6.81
CA GLU A 80 11.87 10.52 -7.93
C GLU A 80 12.23 9.66 -9.15
N PRO A 81 11.24 9.19 -9.91
CA PRO A 81 11.47 8.18 -10.93
C PRO A 81 12.34 8.65 -12.09
N LYS A 82 12.43 9.97 -12.37
CA LYS A 82 13.22 10.50 -13.49
C LYS A 82 14.69 10.09 -13.44
N ALA A 83 15.33 10.21 -12.28
CA ALA A 83 16.75 9.92 -12.11
C ALA A 83 17.10 8.45 -12.39
N VAL A 84 16.14 7.57 -12.18
CA VAL A 84 16.26 6.12 -12.38
C VAL A 84 15.82 5.72 -13.78
N ALA A 85 14.71 6.28 -14.26
CA ALA A 85 14.09 5.96 -15.54
C ALA A 85 15.00 6.18 -16.74
N VAL A 86 15.87 7.21 -16.70
CA VAL A 86 16.84 7.52 -17.78
C VAL A 86 17.86 6.40 -18.05
N ARG A 87 17.94 5.40 -17.17
CA ARG A 87 18.82 4.24 -17.31
C ARG A 87 18.26 3.18 -18.25
N PHE A 88 16.97 3.26 -18.62
CA PHE A 88 16.23 2.20 -19.29
C PHE A 88 15.62 2.65 -20.61
N ASP A 89 15.33 1.69 -21.47
CA ASP A 89 14.62 1.92 -22.73
C ASP A 89 13.17 2.36 -22.44
N PRO A 90 12.75 3.56 -22.87
CA PRO A 90 11.41 4.05 -22.63
C PRO A 90 10.29 3.16 -23.19
N SER A 91 10.56 2.40 -24.27
CA SER A 91 9.59 1.49 -24.88
C SER A 91 9.32 0.23 -24.04
N LEU A 92 10.20 -0.08 -23.10
CA LEU A 92 10.14 -1.20 -22.18
C LEU A 92 10.10 -0.75 -20.71
N LEU A 93 9.68 0.49 -20.48
CA LEU A 93 9.62 1.10 -19.16
C LEU A 93 8.19 1.29 -18.69
N ALA A 94 7.91 0.83 -17.48
CA ALA A 94 6.71 1.16 -16.70
C ALA A 94 7.13 1.96 -15.46
N VAL A 95 6.38 3.02 -15.13
CA VAL A 95 6.70 3.90 -13.99
C VAL A 95 5.49 4.06 -13.10
N PHE A 96 5.65 3.82 -11.80
CA PHE A 96 4.71 4.30 -10.80
C PHE A 96 4.95 5.80 -10.55
N ASP A 97 3.91 6.60 -10.66
CA ASP A 97 3.99 8.06 -10.46
C ASP A 97 2.77 8.61 -9.70
N ASP A 98 2.67 8.22 -8.43
CA ASP A 98 1.59 8.67 -7.52
C ASP A 98 1.59 10.19 -7.29
N ARG A 99 2.75 10.83 -7.46
CA ARG A 99 2.96 12.25 -7.15
C ARG A 99 2.91 13.16 -8.38
N GLU A 100 2.74 12.56 -9.57
CA GLU A 100 2.73 13.28 -10.86
C GLU A 100 4.01 14.12 -11.10
N VAL A 101 5.15 13.57 -10.70
CA VAL A 101 6.47 14.22 -10.81
C VAL A 101 7.34 13.66 -11.93
N PHE A 102 6.93 12.57 -12.56
CA PHE A 102 7.69 11.94 -13.65
C PHE A 102 7.86 12.89 -14.84
N ARG A 103 9.11 13.10 -15.26
CA ARG A 103 9.51 13.95 -16.38
C ARG A 103 10.38 13.16 -17.36
N GLY A 104 9.77 12.29 -18.11
CA GLY A 104 10.46 11.45 -19.09
C GLY A 104 9.44 10.78 -20.00
N SER A 105 9.90 9.85 -20.82
CA SER A 105 9.02 9.01 -21.63
C SER A 105 9.01 7.60 -21.07
N ALA A 106 7.83 6.98 -21.00
CA ALA A 106 7.64 5.60 -20.59
C ALA A 106 6.55 4.94 -21.44
N ALA A 107 6.67 3.64 -21.68
CA ALA A 107 5.62 2.89 -22.36
C ALA A 107 4.34 2.82 -21.51
N LEU A 108 4.49 2.82 -20.19
CA LEU A 108 3.37 2.71 -19.25
C LEU A 108 3.60 3.59 -18.02
N VAL A 109 2.62 4.42 -17.68
CA VAL A 109 2.55 5.09 -16.37
C VAL A 109 1.44 4.47 -15.54
N ILE A 110 1.72 4.21 -14.26
CA ILE A 110 0.80 3.61 -13.29
C ILE A 110 0.54 4.61 -12.18
N GLN A 111 -0.71 5.07 -12.05
CA GLN A 111 -1.17 6.03 -11.06
C GLN A 111 -2.35 5.44 -10.26
N PRO A 112 -2.10 4.54 -9.28
CA PRO A 112 -3.18 3.82 -8.60
C PRO A 112 -3.91 4.66 -7.54
N SER A 113 -3.38 5.81 -7.14
CA SER A 113 -3.94 6.62 -6.06
C SER A 113 -4.89 7.74 -6.53
N GLN A 114 -5.02 7.97 -7.83
CA GLN A 114 -5.88 9.00 -8.43
C GLN A 114 -6.61 8.47 -9.67
N ALA A 115 -7.74 9.09 -9.99
CA ALA A 115 -8.58 8.68 -11.12
C ALA A 115 -7.97 8.94 -12.51
N ALA A 116 -7.01 9.88 -12.60
CA ALA A 116 -6.29 10.22 -13.82
C ALA A 116 -4.84 10.57 -13.47
N TRP A 117 -3.97 10.57 -14.47
CA TRP A 117 -2.60 11.05 -14.35
C TRP A 117 -2.42 12.32 -15.19
N HIS A 118 -1.85 13.35 -14.57
CA HIS A 118 -1.60 14.68 -15.16
C HIS A 118 -0.13 15.09 -15.07
N GLY A 119 0.77 14.12 -14.86
CA GLY A 119 2.19 14.37 -14.74
C GLY A 119 2.77 14.97 -16.03
N PRO A 120 3.94 15.64 -15.93
CA PRO A 120 4.55 16.39 -17.03
C PRO A 120 5.33 15.51 -18.03
N GLY A 121 5.38 14.19 -17.82
CA GLY A 121 6.06 13.25 -18.71
C GLY A 121 5.20 12.80 -19.88
N GLU A 122 5.73 11.88 -20.68
CA GLU A 122 5.06 11.22 -21.80
C GLU A 122 4.80 9.75 -21.46
N ALA A 123 3.59 9.28 -21.73
CA ALA A 123 3.19 7.91 -21.52
C ALA A 123 2.58 7.31 -22.80
N GLY A 124 3.03 6.12 -23.20
CA GLY A 124 2.39 5.34 -24.26
C GLY A 124 1.00 4.87 -23.84
N ALA A 125 0.84 4.50 -22.57
CA ALA A 125 -0.44 4.19 -21.93
C ALA A 125 -0.42 4.63 -20.47
N VAL A 126 -1.61 4.85 -19.88
CA VAL A 126 -1.78 5.21 -18.48
C VAL A 126 -2.77 4.24 -17.83
N LEU A 127 -2.37 3.68 -16.69
CA LEU A 127 -3.24 2.93 -15.78
C LEU A 127 -3.51 3.80 -14.55
N ALA A 128 -4.64 4.46 -14.51
CA ALA A 128 -5.01 5.34 -13.40
C ALA A 128 -6.23 4.82 -12.64
N GLY A 129 -6.25 5.07 -11.33
CA GLY A 129 -7.37 4.74 -10.45
C GLY A 129 -7.15 3.51 -9.58
N TYR A 130 -8.01 3.40 -8.58
CA TYR A 130 -7.91 2.37 -7.53
C TYR A 130 -8.06 0.92 -8.04
N ALA A 131 -8.59 0.72 -9.24
CA ALA A 131 -8.62 -0.59 -9.90
C ALA A 131 -7.21 -1.15 -10.20
N TYR A 132 -6.18 -0.31 -10.16
CA TYR A 132 -4.78 -0.67 -10.39
C TYR A 132 -3.95 -0.67 -9.10
N VAL A 133 -4.58 -0.69 -7.94
CA VAL A 133 -3.85 -0.83 -6.66
C VAL A 133 -3.37 -2.27 -6.50
N PRO A 134 -2.06 -2.52 -6.43
CA PRO A 134 -1.57 -3.85 -6.09
C PRO A 134 -1.68 -4.10 -4.59
N VAL A 135 -2.35 -5.18 -4.21
CA VAL A 135 -2.40 -5.69 -2.84
C VAL A 135 -1.79 -7.08 -2.75
N SER A 136 -1.26 -7.43 -1.58
CA SER A 136 -0.55 -8.69 -1.37
C SER A 136 -1.42 -9.93 -1.61
N ALA A 137 -0.80 -11.06 -1.93
CA ALA A 137 -1.49 -12.34 -2.08
C ALA A 137 -2.22 -12.75 -0.79
N ALA A 138 -1.66 -12.45 0.39
CA ALA A 138 -2.30 -12.69 1.68
C ALA A 138 -3.61 -11.92 1.81
N VAL A 139 -3.64 -10.63 1.48
CA VAL A 139 -4.86 -9.80 1.48
C VAL A 139 -5.88 -10.36 0.47
N ARG A 140 -5.45 -10.70 -0.74
CA ARG A 140 -6.34 -11.28 -1.76
C ARG A 140 -6.95 -12.61 -1.31
N GLY A 141 -6.15 -13.47 -0.69
CA GLY A 141 -6.59 -14.76 -0.17
C GLY A 141 -7.66 -14.61 0.92
N LEU A 142 -7.51 -13.65 1.81
CA LEU A 142 -8.48 -13.40 2.88
C LEU A 142 -9.75 -12.70 2.40
N ARG A 143 -9.70 -11.94 1.30
CA ARG A 143 -10.84 -11.14 0.82
C ARG A 143 -12.15 -11.94 0.68
N SER A 144 -12.09 -13.19 0.24
CA SER A 144 -13.26 -14.05 0.04
C SER A 144 -13.78 -14.70 1.32
N THR A 145 -12.92 -14.81 2.34
CA THR A 145 -13.22 -15.51 3.60
C THR A 145 -13.50 -14.57 4.77
N VAL A 146 -13.13 -13.29 4.62
CA VAL A 146 -13.37 -12.29 5.66
C VAL A 146 -14.88 -12.09 5.86
N ASP A 147 -15.32 -12.31 7.10
CA ASP A 147 -16.65 -11.91 7.53
C ASP A 147 -16.73 -10.37 7.57
N ARG A 148 -17.57 -9.80 6.71
CA ARG A 148 -17.82 -8.35 6.64
C ARG A 148 -18.95 -7.91 7.57
N GLY A 149 -19.57 -8.84 8.26
CA GLY A 149 -20.42 -8.55 9.42
C GLY A 149 -19.59 -8.05 10.59
N PHE A 150 -20.24 -7.44 11.53
CA PHE A 150 -19.65 -7.06 12.82
C PHE A 150 -20.43 -7.83 13.90
N PRO A 151 -20.11 -9.12 14.11
CA PRO A 151 -20.81 -9.92 15.10
C PRO A 151 -20.66 -9.27 16.48
N ASP A 152 -21.72 -9.30 17.27
CA ASP A 152 -21.66 -8.86 18.65
C ASP A 152 -20.76 -9.81 19.44
N ARG A 153 -19.50 -9.39 19.62
CA ARG A 153 -18.47 -10.12 20.37
C ARG A 153 -18.24 -9.52 21.76
N GLY A 154 -19.14 -8.61 22.18
CA GLY A 154 -19.02 -7.84 23.41
C GLY A 154 -18.18 -6.58 23.22
N ARG A 155 -16.85 -6.68 23.13
CA ARG A 155 -15.98 -5.52 22.89
C ARG A 155 -15.52 -5.50 21.43
N PRO A 156 -15.70 -4.38 20.70
CA PRO A 156 -15.24 -4.25 19.33
C PRO A 156 -13.70 -4.18 19.27
N ARG A 157 -13.13 -4.65 18.15
CA ARG A 157 -11.67 -4.63 17.88
C ARG A 157 -11.26 -3.40 17.09
N LEU A 158 -10.38 -2.61 17.67
CA LEU A 158 -9.75 -1.45 17.02
C LEU A 158 -8.30 -1.77 16.67
N LEU A 159 -7.98 -1.82 15.38
CA LEU A 159 -6.60 -1.84 14.91
C LEU A 159 -6.12 -0.41 14.69
N VAL A 160 -4.95 -0.07 15.25
CA VAL A 160 -4.28 1.23 15.05
C VAL A 160 -2.92 0.99 14.41
N CYS A 161 -2.69 1.54 13.22
CA CYS A 161 -1.40 1.41 12.54
C CYS A 161 -1.13 2.62 11.63
N PHE A 162 -0.05 3.35 11.90
CA PHE A 162 0.36 4.50 11.11
C PHE A 162 1.56 4.23 10.20
N GLY A 163 1.70 2.96 9.77
CA GLY A 163 2.70 2.54 8.80
C GLY A 163 4.05 2.15 9.38
N GLY A 164 5.04 2.02 8.50
CA GLY A 164 6.34 1.44 8.85
C GLY A 164 7.20 2.28 9.79
N SER A 165 7.14 3.60 9.69
CA SER A 165 8.02 4.51 10.43
C SER A 165 7.30 5.48 11.36
N ASP A 166 6.06 5.88 11.04
CA ASP A 166 5.32 6.94 11.75
C ASP A 166 6.22 8.12 12.16
N PRO A 167 6.78 8.86 11.19
CA PRO A 167 7.82 9.86 11.46
C PRO A 167 7.34 11.01 12.35
N ALA A 168 6.05 11.27 12.32
CA ALA A 168 5.41 12.30 13.14
C ALA A 168 5.06 11.81 14.56
N ARG A 169 5.32 10.53 14.88
CA ARG A 169 4.99 9.88 16.17
C ARG A 169 3.52 10.05 16.57
N VAL A 170 2.64 9.99 15.60
CA VAL A 170 1.19 10.15 15.80
C VAL A 170 0.65 9.06 16.70
N THR A 171 1.16 7.82 16.56
CA THR A 171 0.78 6.69 17.43
C THR A 171 0.96 7.04 18.91
N GLY A 172 2.14 7.53 19.30
CA GLY A 172 2.43 7.86 20.70
C GLY A 172 1.59 9.02 21.25
N ARG A 173 1.23 9.98 20.38
CA ARG A 173 0.36 11.09 20.76
C ARG A 173 -1.09 10.65 20.99
N LEU A 174 -1.56 9.67 20.23
CA LEU A 174 -2.94 9.18 20.31
C LEU A 174 -3.13 8.10 21.37
N ALA A 175 -2.11 7.32 21.69
CA ALA A 175 -2.19 6.18 22.60
C ALA A 175 -2.88 6.48 23.95
N PRO A 176 -2.61 7.60 24.65
CA PRO A 176 -3.30 7.93 25.90
C PRO A 176 -4.80 8.16 25.71
N ALA A 177 -5.22 8.85 24.66
CA ALA A 177 -6.64 9.11 24.39
C ALA A 177 -7.38 7.85 23.93
N LEU A 178 -6.72 6.99 23.17
CA LEU A 178 -7.29 5.73 22.71
C LEU A 178 -7.51 4.74 23.87
N SER A 179 -6.67 4.75 24.90
CA SER A 179 -6.79 3.82 26.05
C SER A 179 -8.10 3.93 26.83
N ALA A 180 -8.79 5.07 26.71
CA ALA A 180 -10.09 5.30 27.36
C ALA A 180 -11.28 4.73 26.57
N ILE A 181 -11.07 4.21 25.36
CA ILE A 181 -12.13 3.67 24.50
C ILE A 181 -12.47 2.25 24.96
N ASP A 182 -13.75 1.95 25.07
CA ASP A 182 -14.22 0.59 25.37
C ASP A 182 -14.14 -0.31 24.13
N ALA A 183 -12.91 -0.76 23.82
CA ALA A 183 -12.59 -1.64 22.70
C ALA A 183 -11.40 -2.54 23.03
N GLU A 184 -11.25 -3.64 22.32
CA GLU A 184 -9.99 -4.39 22.24
C GLU A 184 -9.06 -3.61 21.30
N ILE A 185 -8.08 -2.89 21.88
CA ILE A 185 -7.18 -2.03 21.11
C ILE A 185 -5.92 -2.80 20.79
N ASP A 186 -5.60 -2.90 19.50
CA ASP A 186 -4.36 -3.49 18.99
C ASP A 186 -3.56 -2.41 18.27
N VAL A 187 -2.50 -1.90 18.93
CA VAL A 187 -1.63 -0.87 18.35
C VAL A 187 -0.43 -1.55 17.71
N VAL A 188 -0.23 -1.27 16.42
CA VAL A 188 0.89 -1.79 15.65
C VAL A 188 1.79 -0.64 15.23
N VAL A 189 3.08 -0.76 15.55
CA VAL A 189 4.15 0.08 15.00
C VAL A 189 5.00 -0.74 14.06
N GLY A 190 5.44 -0.12 12.95
CA GLY A 190 6.26 -0.83 11.97
C GLY A 190 7.72 -1.02 12.41
N ALA A 191 8.47 -1.78 11.64
CA ALA A 191 9.88 -2.10 11.92
C ALA A 191 10.77 -0.87 12.09
N SER A 192 10.50 0.20 11.31
CA SER A 192 11.29 1.44 11.29
C SER A 192 10.82 2.49 12.31
N TYR A 193 9.85 2.17 13.17
CA TYR A 193 9.40 3.11 14.20
C TYR A 193 10.50 3.34 15.24
N ALA A 194 10.94 4.58 15.39
CA ALA A 194 12.08 4.95 16.27
C ALA A 194 11.64 5.53 17.63
N GLY A 195 10.34 5.63 17.92
CA GLY A 195 9.84 6.17 19.19
C GLY A 195 9.81 5.12 20.32
N PRO A 196 9.77 5.58 21.60
CA PRO A 196 9.50 4.69 22.74
C PRO A 196 8.06 4.16 22.69
N THR A 197 7.85 2.97 23.25
CA THR A 197 6.54 2.32 23.33
C THR A 197 6.22 1.77 24.73
N ASP A 198 7.21 1.76 25.63
CA ASP A 198 7.14 1.02 26.90
C ASP A 198 6.15 1.62 27.90
N ASP A 199 5.93 2.93 27.83
CA ASP A 199 5.03 3.65 28.76
C ASP A 199 3.61 3.87 28.19
N TRP A 200 3.27 3.24 27.07
CA TRP A 200 1.92 3.44 26.50
C TRP A 200 0.87 2.61 27.25
N PRO A 201 -0.28 3.22 27.56
CA PRO A 201 -1.33 2.56 28.33
C PRO A 201 -2.17 1.54 27.50
N VAL A 202 -1.66 1.15 26.33
CA VAL A 202 -2.27 0.20 25.39
C VAL A 202 -1.25 -0.84 24.94
N PRO A 203 -1.66 -2.08 24.65
CA PRO A 203 -0.76 -3.08 24.09
C PRO A 203 -0.19 -2.65 22.76
N VAL A 204 1.13 -2.76 22.59
CA VAL A 204 1.83 -2.40 21.36
C VAL A 204 2.56 -3.62 20.79
N ARG A 205 2.42 -3.81 19.48
CA ARG A 205 3.15 -4.83 18.73
C ARG A 205 4.06 -4.15 17.72
N ARG A 206 5.28 -4.67 17.61
CA ARG A 206 6.24 -4.17 16.62
C ARG A 206 6.36 -5.16 15.48
N ASP A 207 6.01 -4.71 14.27
CA ASP A 207 6.13 -5.46 13.01
C ASP A 207 5.62 -6.92 13.10
N PRO A 208 4.37 -7.12 13.56
CA PRO A 208 3.86 -8.46 13.76
C PRO A 208 3.66 -9.15 12.40
N PRO A 209 4.04 -10.43 12.25
CA PRO A 209 3.92 -11.15 10.97
C PRO A 209 2.46 -11.41 10.56
N ASP A 210 1.52 -11.32 11.49
CA ASP A 210 0.08 -11.54 11.31
C ASP A 210 -0.73 -10.23 11.18
N LEU A 211 -0.09 -9.14 10.68
CA LEU A 211 -0.75 -7.83 10.54
C LEU A 211 -1.96 -7.88 9.60
N VAL A 212 -1.90 -8.66 8.53
CA VAL A 212 -3.01 -8.80 7.57
C VAL A 212 -4.22 -9.49 8.21
N GLU A 213 -4.00 -10.52 9.00
CA GLU A 213 -5.02 -11.25 9.76
C GLU A 213 -5.66 -10.36 10.84
N ARG A 214 -4.85 -9.55 11.52
CA ARG A 214 -5.32 -8.55 12.48
C ARG A 214 -6.22 -7.53 11.80
N LEU A 215 -5.77 -7.00 10.65
CA LEU A 215 -6.57 -6.09 9.84
C LEU A 215 -7.88 -6.76 9.39
N ALA A 216 -7.81 -8.01 8.94
CA ALA A 216 -8.98 -8.76 8.48
C ALA A 216 -10.02 -9.01 9.58
N THR A 217 -9.62 -9.03 10.85
CA THR A 217 -10.50 -9.28 12.00
C THR A 217 -10.89 -8.01 12.78
N ALA A 218 -10.38 -6.84 12.40
CA ALA A 218 -10.71 -5.57 13.03
C ALA A 218 -12.15 -5.14 12.73
N ASP A 219 -12.87 -4.62 13.72
CA ASP A 219 -14.19 -4.00 13.56
C ASP A 219 -14.09 -2.56 13.08
N LEU A 220 -12.92 -1.93 13.32
CA LEU A 220 -12.54 -0.61 12.84
C LEU A 220 -11.02 -0.53 12.74
N ALA A 221 -10.50 0.10 11.70
CA ALA A 221 -9.09 0.40 11.55
C ALA A 221 -8.84 1.93 11.61
N LEU A 222 -7.90 2.37 12.44
CA LEU A 222 -7.38 3.74 12.47
C LEU A 222 -5.98 3.71 11.83
N LEU A 223 -5.87 4.23 10.62
CA LEU A 223 -4.71 4.03 9.76
C LEU A 223 -4.09 5.36 9.31
N ALA A 224 -2.80 5.31 8.95
CA ALA A 224 -2.23 6.35 8.11
C ALA A 224 -2.88 6.34 6.72
N ALA A 225 -2.96 7.51 6.07
CA ALA A 225 -3.45 7.61 4.70
C ALA A 225 -2.45 7.07 3.65
N GLY A 226 -1.54 6.16 4.08
CA GLY A 226 -0.57 5.44 3.26
C GLY A 226 -1.16 4.23 2.54
N THR A 227 -0.31 3.23 2.21
CA THR A 227 -0.71 2.07 1.39
C THR A 227 -1.65 1.09 2.10
N MET A 228 -1.57 0.97 3.44
CA MET A 228 -2.42 0.03 4.20
C MET A 228 -3.93 0.32 4.06
N LYS A 229 -4.33 1.57 3.75
CA LYS A 229 -5.73 1.87 3.45
C LYS A 229 -6.30 1.03 2.30
N PHE A 230 -5.46 0.66 1.34
CA PHE A 230 -5.87 -0.16 0.21
C PHE A 230 -6.06 -1.63 0.60
N GLU A 231 -5.23 -2.14 1.51
CA GLU A 231 -5.40 -3.48 2.07
C GLU A 231 -6.68 -3.56 2.90
N ALA A 232 -6.92 -2.56 3.76
CA ALA A 232 -8.16 -2.44 4.52
C ALA A 232 -9.39 -2.36 3.59
N ALA A 233 -9.29 -1.57 2.52
CA ALA A 233 -10.36 -1.45 1.53
C ALA A 233 -10.63 -2.78 0.81
N CYS A 234 -9.57 -3.47 0.36
CA CYS A 234 -9.70 -4.78 -0.27
C CYS A 234 -10.40 -5.79 0.64
N LEU A 235 -10.09 -5.78 1.94
CA LEU A 235 -10.73 -6.63 2.94
C LEU A 235 -12.14 -6.14 3.35
N GLY A 236 -12.57 -4.97 2.90
CA GLY A 236 -13.85 -4.39 3.27
C GLY A 236 -13.90 -3.95 4.73
N ARG A 237 -12.77 -3.53 5.31
CA ARG A 237 -12.73 -3.02 6.68
C ARG A 237 -13.07 -1.55 6.73
N PRO A 238 -13.98 -1.13 7.63
CA PRO A 238 -14.23 0.28 7.86
C PRO A 238 -12.98 0.95 8.42
N MET A 239 -12.70 2.17 7.98
CA MET A 239 -11.47 2.84 8.40
C MET A 239 -11.62 4.34 8.61
N LEU A 240 -10.85 4.83 9.57
CA LEU A 240 -10.54 6.24 9.78
C LEU A 240 -9.10 6.48 9.33
N LEU A 241 -8.86 7.54 8.57
CA LEU A 241 -7.56 7.87 8.01
C LEU A 241 -7.02 9.17 8.61
N VAL A 242 -5.71 9.16 8.86
CA VAL A 242 -4.95 10.30 9.35
C VAL A 242 -3.72 10.47 8.45
N ALA A 243 -3.41 11.70 8.04
CA ALA A 243 -2.13 11.96 7.37
C ALA A 243 -1.01 12.03 8.41
N VAL A 244 0.08 11.29 8.19
CA VAL A 244 1.28 11.32 9.03
C VAL A 244 2.52 11.86 8.30
N ALA A 245 2.38 12.13 7.01
CA ALA A 245 3.40 12.69 6.14
C ALA A 245 2.75 13.61 5.08
N ASP A 246 3.55 14.49 4.48
CA ASP A 246 3.04 15.53 3.57
C ASP A 246 2.40 14.96 2.30
N ASP A 247 2.94 13.89 1.75
CA ASP A 247 2.40 13.18 0.58
C ASP A 247 1.02 12.55 0.83
N GLN A 248 0.65 12.36 2.10
CA GLN A 248 -0.64 11.81 2.51
C GLN A 248 -1.75 12.87 2.62
N LEU A 249 -1.40 14.15 2.73
CA LEU A 249 -2.37 15.24 2.86
C LEU A 249 -3.35 15.35 1.66
N PRO A 250 -2.92 15.24 0.40
CA PRO A 250 -3.84 15.25 -0.73
C PRO A 250 -4.57 13.91 -0.94
N VAL A 251 -3.90 12.78 -0.69
CA VAL A 251 -4.48 11.47 -1.03
C VAL A 251 -5.47 10.93 0.01
N GLY A 252 -5.34 11.35 1.28
CA GLY A 252 -6.27 10.98 2.35
C GLY A 252 -7.70 11.44 2.07
N PRO A 253 -7.96 12.76 1.89
CA PRO A 253 -9.29 13.26 1.57
C PRO A 253 -9.79 12.79 0.19
N ALA A 254 -8.92 12.63 -0.81
CA ALA A 254 -9.31 12.09 -2.12
C ALA A 254 -9.83 10.65 -2.01
N PHE A 255 -9.18 9.81 -1.20
CA PHE A 255 -9.67 8.45 -0.95
C PHE A 255 -10.98 8.46 -0.15
N ALA A 256 -11.11 9.30 0.87
CA ALA A 256 -12.33 9.42 1.65
C ALA A 256 -13.54 9.91 0.82
N ALA A 257 -13.31 10.74 -0.20
CA ALA A 257 -14.35 11.20 -1.12
C ALA A 257 -15.01 10.06 -1.91
N THR A 258 -14.38 8.89 -2.03
CA THR A 258 -15.00 7.68 -2.62
C THR A 258 -16.03 7.01 -1.70
N GLY A 259 -16.17 7.44 -0.46
CA GLY A 259 -16.99 6.80 0.57
C GLY A 259 -16.34 5.57 1.21
N ALA A 260 -15.08 5.26 0.88
CA ALA A 260 -14.36 4.07 1.39
C ALA A 260 -13.75 4.29 2.79
N ALA A 261 -13.65 5.53 3.25
CA ALA A 261 -13.06 5.88 4.53
C ALA A 261 -13.61 7.22 5.05
N ARG A 262 -13.36 7.52 6.34
CA ARG A 262 -13.46 8.89 6.87
C ARG A 262 -12.05 9.43 7.10
N TYR A 263 -11.76 10.62 6.57
CA TYR A 263 -10.49 11.29 6.78
C TYR A 263 -10.61 12.29 7.94
N LEU A 264 -9.71 12.19 8.92
CA LEU A 264 -9.74 12.99 10.14
C LEU A 264 -8.83 14.23 10.10
N GLY A 265 -7.87 14.27 9.17
CA GLY A 265 -6.96 15.39 9.01
C GLY A 265 -5.47 15.03 9.19
N ASP A 266 -4.67 16.08 9.48
CA ASP A 266 -3.22 15.96 9.71
C ASP A 266 -2.95 15.51 11.16
N GLY A 267 -2.37 14.32 11.32
CA GLY A 267 -2.02 13.73 12.60
C GLY A 267 -1.05 14.55 13.44
N ARG A 268 -0.28 15.43 12.80
CA ARG A 268 0.69 16.30 13.49
C ARG A 268 0.02 17.43 14.28
N THR A 269 -1.17 17.85 13.87
CA THR A 269 -1.87 19.01 14.42
C THR A 269 -3.21 18.69 15.06
N MET A 270 -3.76 17.47 14.82
CA MET A 270 -5.08 17.10 15.34
C MET A 270 -5.12 16.95 16.85
N ASP A 271 -6.30 17.19 17.42
CA ASP A 271 -6.60 16.94 18.83
C ASP A 271 -6.81 15.42 19.06
N PRO A 272 -6.01 14.77 19.93
CA PRO A 272 -6.21 13.36 20.29
C PRO A 272 -7.61 13.03 20.82
N ALA A 273 -8.24 13.95 21.57
CA ALA A 273 -9.58 13.73 22.09
C ALA A 273 -10.64 13.69 20.97
N ALA A 274 -10.48 14.54 19.95
CA ALA A 274 -11.36 14.51 18.78
C ALA A 274 -11.24 13.22 17.98
N VAL A 275 -10.02 12.66 17.86
CA VAL A 275 -9.79 11.34 17.22
C VAL A 275 -10.46 10.24 18.03
N ALA A 276 -10.26 10.20 19.34
CA ALA A 276 -10.89 9.20 20.23
C ALA A 276 -12.42 9.28 20.14
N ALA A 277 -13.00 10.47 20.11
CA ALA A 277 -14.43 10.67 19.92
C ALA A 277 -14.94 10.14 18.57
N ALA A 278 -14.21 10.39 17.47
CA ALA A 278 -14.55 9.87 16.14
C ALA A 278 -14.49 8.33 16.10
N VAL A 279 -13.47 7.73 16.72
CA VAL A 279 -13.34 6.27 16.88
C VAL A 279 -14.52 5.71 17.66
N THR A 280 -14.82 6.27 18.84
CA THR A 280 -15.93 5.83 19.70
C THR A 280 -17.26 5.90 18.97
N ALA A 281 -17.53 7.02 18.28
CA ALA A 281 -18.78 7.22 17.53
C ALA A 281 -18.94 6.16 16.42
N LEU A 282 -17.85 5.86 15.68
CA LEU A 282 -17.94 4.88 14.60
C LEU A 282 -17.99 3.45 15.13
N LEU A 283 -17.34 3.13 16.25
CA LEU A 283 -17.46 1.82 16.90
C LEU A 283 -18.89 1.57 17.42
N ALA A 284 -19.60 2.60 17.84
CA ALA A 284 -21.00 2.49 18.28
C ALA A 284 -22.00 2.37 17.11
N ASP A 285 -21.61 2.75 15.88
CA ASP A 285 -22.50 2.76 14.72
C ASP A 285 -22.17 1.59 13.76
N GLY A 286 -22.77 0.42 13.99
CA GLY A 286 -22.59 -0.76 13.15
C GLY A 286 -23.06 -0.58 11.71
N ALA A 287 -24.10 0.24 11.47
CA ALA A 287 -24.61 0.51 10.14
C ALA A 287 -23.59 1.34 9.34
N ALA A 288 -23.04 2.40 9.93
CA ALA A 288 -22.02 3.21 9.29
C ALA A 288 -20.73 2.40 9.03
N ARG A 289 -20.31 1.50 9.95
CA ARG A 289 -19.18 0.59 9.69
C ARG A 289 -19.44 -0.31 8.49
N SER A 290 -20.63 -0.91 8.42
CA SER A 290 -21.02 -1.79 7.31
C SER A 290 -21.03 -1.06 5.98
N GLU A 291 -21.55 0.14 5.93
CA GLU A 291 -21.58 0.98 4.73
C GLU A 291 -20.17 1.36 4.25
N LEU A 292 -19.31 1.84 5.18
CA LEU A 292 -17.91 2.16 4.88
C LEU A 292 -17.15 0.94 4.36
N GLY A 293 -17.27 -0.20 5.03
CA GLY A 293 -16.61 -1.44 4.62
C GLY A 293 -17.07 -1.92 3.25
N ALA A 294 -18.38 -1.88 2.98
CA ALA A 294 -18.94 -2.25 1.68
C ALA A 294 -18.47 -1.30 0.57
N SER A 295 -18.41 0.01 0.84
CA SER A 295 -17.87 1.01 -0.09
C SER A 295 -16.40 0.78 -0.37
N ALA A 296 -15.60 0.56 0.67
CA ALA A 296 -14.17 0.26 0.56
C ALA A 296 -13.91 -0.97 -0.33
N ALA A 297 -14.65 -2.06 -0.13
CA ALA A 297 -14.52 -3.29 -0.92
C ALA A 297 -14.87 -3.11 -2.41
N ARG A 298 -15.68 -2.10 -2.76
CA ARG A 298 -15.96 -1.77 -4.17
C ARG A 298 -14.85 -0.94 -4.80
N VAL A 299 -14.15 -0.12 -4.01
CA VAL A 299 -13.08 0.76 -4.51
C VAL A 299 -11.81 -0.04 -4.81
N VAL A 300 -11.45 -1.02 -3.97
CA VAL A 300 -10.27 -1.88 -4.18
C VAL A 300 -10.73 -3.34 -4.24
N ASP A 301 -10.78 -3.88 -5.46
CA ASP A 301 -11.30 -5.23 -5.71
C ASP A 301 -10.28 -6.37 -5.53
N GLY A 302 -9.00 -6.04 -5.42
CA GLY A 302 -7.92 -7.01 -5.24
C GLY A 302 -7.23 -7.47 -6.53
N ASP A 303 -7.76 -7.15 -7.70
CA ASP A 303 -7.22 -7.60 -8.99
C ASP A 303 -6.21 -6.62 -9.62
N GLY A 304 -5.86 -5.53 -8.93
CA GLY A 304 -5.01 -4.47 -9.45
C GLY A 304 -3.62 -4.97 -9.89
N ALA A 305 -3.00 -5.86 -9.11
CA ALA A 305 -1.71 -6.45 -9.44
C ALA A 305 -1.77 -7.26 -10.76
N ASP A 306 -2.81 -8.05 -10.95
CA ASP A 306 -2.99 -8.86 -12.17
C ASP A 306 -3.27 -8.00 -13.41
N ARG A 307 -4.01 -6.88 -13.23
CA ARG A 307 -4.23 -5.91 -14.32
C ARG A 307 -2.93 -5.23 -14.74
N ILE A 308 -2.10 -4.80 -13.79
CA ILE A 308 -0.78 -4.22 -14.06
C ILE A 308 0.13 -5.27 -14.72
N ALA A 309 0.21 -6.48 -14.17
CA ALA A 309 1.02 -7.56 -14.74
C ALA A 309 0.67 -7.84 -16.19
N THR A 310 -0.64 -7.90 -16.49
CA THR A 310 -1.14 -8.07 -17.88
C THR A 310 -0.69 -6.92 -18.79
N ALA A 311 -0.74 -5.68 -18.34
CA ALA A 311 -0.32 -4.53 -19.13
C ALA A 311 1.19 -4.51 -19.35
N VAL A 312 1.98 -4.81 -18.31
CA VAL A 312 3.45 -4.88 -18.37
C VAL A 312 3.89 -6.00 -19.34
N GLN A 313 3.24 -7.18 -19.30
CA GLN A 313 3.57 -8.28 -20.20
C GLN A 313 3.32 -7.95 -21.69
N ARG A 314 2.35 -7.10 -22.00
CA ARG A 314 2.11 -6.65 -23.38
C ARG A 314 3.25 -5.82 -23.95
N LEU A 315 4.06 -5.18 -23.11
CA LEU A 315 5.25 -4.44 -23.55
C LEU A 315 6.35 -5.38 -24.10
N VAL A 316 6.41 -6.62 -23.61
CA VAL A 316 7.39 -7.62 -24.08
C VAL A 316 6.94 -8.31 -25.38
N GLN A 317 5.63 -8.40 -25.62
CA GLN A 317 5.10 -9.05 -26.81
C GLN A 317 5.14 -8.06 -27.99
N PRO A 318 5.85 -8.35 -29.09
CA PRO A 318 5.72 -7.52 -30.27
C PRO A 318 4.24 -7.48 -30.66
N ALA A 319 3.70 -6.27 -30.90
CA ALA A 319 2.37 -6.13 -31.46
C ALA A 319 2.26 -7.08 -32.66
N ALA A 320 1.31 -8.02 -32.62
CA ALA A 320 1.02 -8.84 -33.75
C ALA A 320 0.81 -7.90 -34.94
N ARG A 321 1.73 -7.97 -35.93
CA ARG A 321 1.58 -7.14 -37.16
C ARG A 321 0.29 -7.59 -37.82
N SER A 322 -0.73 -6.74 -37.73
CA SER A 322 -1.96 -6.85 -38.52
C SER A 322 -1.69 -6.58 -39.99
#